data_547ac5f40502013cc31a261f1cbbffd8
#
_entry.id   547ac5f40502013cc31a261f1cbbffd8
#
_cell.length_a   1.000
_cell.length_b   1.000
_cell.length_c   1.000
_cell.angle_alpha   90.00
_cell.angle_beta   90.00
_cell.angle_gamma   90.00
#
_symmetry.space_group_name_H-M   'P 1'
#
loop_
_entity.id
_entity.type
_entity.pdbx_description
1 polymer ?
#
loop_
_entity_poly.entity_id
_entity_poly.type
_entity_poly.pdbx_seq_one_letter_code
_entity_poly.pdbx_strand_id
1 'polypeptide(L)'
;MRTAFAASYGDNLLAAFPLESNGRPLPVTQVERGLARAHAAVVDASDRWMLVPTLGADAIRVFRLADDGRFDANVPEQVSVRPGSGPRHLVFSPDNRHVHCLNELDGSIDLFDFDGTNGTLTLRQSVSMMPHGFNGKPWAAELRVTPDGGFLFATDRRSSTLAVFSVDAQNGQLALFGH
;
A
#
# COMPACT_ATOMS: atom_id res chain seq x y z
N MET A 1 -17.51 8.30 -6.68
CA MET A 1 -17.94 7.04 -5.98
C MET A 1 -18.12 7.32 -4.50
N ARG A 2 -19.08 6.64 -3.83
CA ARG A 2 -19.25 6.70 -2.37
C ARG A 2 -19.26 5.28 -1.82
N THR A 3 -18.08 4.70 -1.74
CA THR A 3 -17.86 3.33 -1.26
C THR A 3 -16.71 3.32 -0.28
N ALA A 4 -16.86 2.62 0.84
CA ALA A 4 -15.77 2.30 1.75
C ALA A 4 -15.28 0.88 1.48
N PHE A 5 -13.98 0.68 1.55
CA PHE A 5 -13.34 -0.62 1.45
C PHE A 5 -12.69 -0.99 2.77
N ALA A 6 -12.81 -2.24 3.18
CA ALA A 6 -12.21 -2.76 4.40
C ALA A 6 -11.44 -4.05 4.13
N ALA A 7 -10.15 -4.04 4.42
CA ALA A 7 -9.32 -5.24 4.43
C ALA A 7 -9.39 -5.91 5.81
N SER A 8 -9.62 -7.22 5.86
CA SER A 8 -9.59 -8.02 7.09
C SER A 8 -8.38 -8.93 7.09
N TYR A 9 -7.44 -8.62 7.97
CA TYR A 9 -6.21 -9.39 8.14
C TYR A 9 -6.48 -10.83 8.62
N GLY A 10 -7.37 -10.98 9.62
CA GLY A 10 -7.69 -12.27 10.22
C GLY A 10 -8.53 -13.18 9.31
N ASP A 11 -9.45 -12.59 8.54
CA ASP A 11 -10.36 -13.35 7.67
C ASP A 11 -9.84 -13.48 6.23
N ASN A 12 -8.69 -12.86 5.89
CA ASN A 12 -8.10 -12.91 4.57
C ASN A 12 -9.06 -12.42 3.47
N LEU A 13 -9.73 -11.29 3.70
CA LEU A 13 -10.73 -10.77 2.76
C LEU A 13 -10.67 -9.25 2.62
N LEU A 14 -11.30 -8.78 1.55
CA LEU A 14 -11.62 -7.39 1.26
C LEU A 14 -13.13 -7.27 1.09
N ALA A 15 -13.74 -6.23 1.68
CA ALA A 15 -15.17 -5.97 1.58
C ALA A 15 -15.45 -4.55 1.10
N ALA A 16 -16.51 -4.38 0.29
CA ALA A 16 -17.01 -3.10 -0.17
C ALA A 16 -18.36 -2.76 0.48
N PHE A 17 -18.49 -1.51 0.93
CA PHE A 17 -19.67 -0.99 1.60
C PHE A 17 -20.08 0.32 0.93
N PRO A 18 -21.24 0.40 0.26
CA PRO A 18 -21.77 1.68 -0.20
C PRO A 18 -21.98 2.62 0.99
N LEU A 19 -21.82 3.93 0.75
CA LEU A 19 -22.05 4.94 1.77
C LEU A 19 -23.29 5.76 1.45
N GLU A 20 -24.13 6.02 2.45
CA GLU A 20 -25.19 7.05 2.38
C GLU A 20 -24.59 8.45 2.19
N SER A 21 -25.43 9.42 1.89
CA SER A 21 -25.01 10.81 1.72
C SER A 21 -24.35 11.42 2.95
N ASN A 22 -24.71 10.94 4.14
CA ASN A 22 -24.15 11.34 5.43
C ASN A 22 -22.86 10.57 5.83
N GLY A 23 -22.37 9.64 4.96
CA GLY A 23 -21.19 8.81 5.20
C GLY A 23 -21.45 7.52 5.96
N ARG A 24 -22.70 7.19 6.34
CA ARG A 24 -23.02 5.94 7.03
C ARG A 24 -22.84 4.75 6.08
N PRO A 25 -22.11 3.68 6.48
CA PRO A 25 -22.01 2.47 5.68
C PRO A 25 -23.36 1.74 5.57
N LEU A 26 -23.66 1.29 4.37
CA LEU A 26 -24.74 0.36 4.08
C LEU A 26 -24.24 -1.09 4.19
N PRO A 27 -25.12 -2.09 4.11
CA PRO A 27 -24.72 -3.50 4.09
C PRO A 27 -23.68 -3.78 2.99
N VAL A 28 -22.78 -4.72 3.30
CA VAL A 28 -21.74 -5.18 2.37
C VAL A 28 -22.36 -5.63 1.03
N THR A 29 -21.76 -5.16 -0.07
CA THR A 29 -22.21 -5.49 -1.43
C THR A 29 -21.29 -6.43 -2.17
N GLN A 30 -20.01 -6.45 -1.79
CA GLN A 30 -19.05 -7.35 -2.39
C GLN A 30 -17.99 -7.79 -1.37
N VAL A 31 -17.60 -9.06 -1.43
CA VAL A 31 -16.52 -9.63 -0.62
C VAL A 31 -15.61 -10.45 -1.52
N GLU A 32 -14.33 -10.10 -1.55
CA GLU A 32 -13.26 -10.90 -2.13
C GLU A 32 -12.53 -11.66 -1.04
N ARG A 33 -12.31 -12.97 -1.25
CA ARG A 33 -11.68 -13.87 -0.27
C ARG A 33 -10.34 -14.40 -0.78
N GLY A 34 -9.56 -15.01 0.13
CA GLY A 34 -8.26 -15.59 -0.21
C GLY A 34 -7.14 -14.56 -0.29
N LEU A 35 -7.36 -13.35 0.18
CA LEU A 35 -6.36 -12.28 0.26
C LEU A 35 -5.52 -12.45 1.53
N ALA A 36 -4.54 -13.35 1.50
CA ALA A 36 -3.78 -13.77 2.67
C ALA A 36 -3.23 -12.58 3.47
N ARG A 37 -3.79 -12.36 4.66
CA ARG A 37 -3.45 -11.25 5.56
C ARG A 37 -3.51 -9.88 4.87
N ALA A 38 -4.60 -9.62 4.12
CA ALA A 38 -4.85 -8.30 3.53
C ALA A 38 -4.81 -7.22 4.60
N HIS A 39 -3.95 -6.20 4.44
CA HIS A 39 -3.66 -5.25 5.51
C HIS A 39 -4.20 -3.85 5.27
N ALA A 40 -4.35 -3.45 4.04
CA ALA A 40 -4.89 -2.16 3.64
C ALA A 40 -5.66 -2.29 2.32
N ALA A 41 -6.48 -1.29 2.01
CA ALA A 41 -7.10 -1.10 0.71
C ALA A 41 -6.95 0.38 0.35
N VAL A 42 -6.15 0.68 -0.66
CA VAL A 42 -5.80 2.05 -1.03
C VAL A 42 -6.20 2.32 -2.46
N VAL A 43 -7.08 3.31 -2.62
CA VAL A 43 -7.60 3.72 -3.92
C VAL A 43 -6.70 4.82 -4.50
N ASP A 44 -6.42 4.75 -5.78
CA ASP A 44 -5.65 5.74 -6.51
C ASP A 44 -6.42 7.07 -6.70
N ALA A 45 -5.74 8.16 -7.03
CA ALA A 45 -6.34 9.48 -7.15
C ALA A 45 -7.39 9.59 -8.29
N SER A 46 -7.43 8.63 -9.22
CA SER A 46 -8.41 8.59 -10.31
C SER A 46 -9.68 7.80 -9.98
N ASP A 47 -9.77 7.19 -8.79
CA ASP A 47 -10.83 6.27 -8.37
C ASP A 47 -11.03 5.05 -9.30
N ARG A 48 -10.01 4.70 -10.10
CA ARG A 48 -10.08 3.57 -11.04
C ARG A 48 -9.40 2.32 -10.54
N TRP A 49 -8.47 2.46 -9.63
CA TRP A 49 -7.62 1.36 -9.16
C TRP A 49 -7.58 1.29 -7.64
N MET A 50 -7.55 0.08 -7.14
CA MET A 50 -7.35 -0.19 -5.72
C MET A 50 -6.21 -1.19 -5.53
N LEU A 51 -5.26 -0.84 -4.68
CA LEU A 51 -4.13 -1.69 -4.32
C LEU A 51 -4.35 -2.27 -2.91
N VAL A 52 -4.14 -3.58 -2.78
CA VAL A 52 -4.33 -4.30 -1.53
C VAL A 52 -3.07 -5.10 -1.22
N PRO A 53 -2.21 -4.63 -0.30
CA PRO A 53 -1.06 -5.39 0.15
C PRO A 53 -1.53 -6.62 0.94
N THR A 54 -1.04 -7.79 0.53
CA THR A 54 -1.34 -9.09 1.13
C THR A 54 -0.08 -9.63 1.79
N LEU A 55 0.09 -9.33 3.08
CA LEU A 55 1.28 -9.64 3.87
C LEU A 55 1.62 -11.14 3.84
N GLY A 56 0.61 -12.00 3.90
CA GLY A 56 0.80 -13.46 3.92
C GLY A 56 1.09 -14.07 2.55
N ALA A 57 0.94 -13.31 1.47
CA ALA A 57 1.22 -13.77 0.10
C ALA A 57 2.47 -13.11 -0.52
N ASP A 58 3.13 -12.19 0.19
CA ASP A 58 4.24 -11.38 -0.34
C ASP A 58 3.87 -10.73 -1.68
N ALA A 59 2.66 -10.15 -1.77
CA ALA A 59 2.14 -9.58 -3.00
C ALA A 59 1.25 -8.35 -2.75
N ILE A 60 1.18 -7.48 -3.74
CA ILE A 60 0.19 -6.40 -3.81
C ILE A 60 -0.85 -6.82 -4.85
N ARG A 61 -2.09 -7.02 -4.42
CA ARG A 61 -3.23 -7.29 -5.30
C ARG A 61 -3.70 -6.00 -5.94
N VAL A 62 -4.09 -6.08 -7.20
CA VAL A 62 -4.58 -4.94 -7.98
C VAL A 62 -6.00 -5.19 -8.42
N PHE A 63 -6.88 -4.24 -8.13
CA PHE A 63 -8.29 -4.30 -8.52
C PHE A 63 -8.66 -3.07 -9.35
N ARG A 64 -9.46 -3.30 -10.38
CA ARG A 64 -10.14 -2.24 -11.12
C ARG A 64 -11.45 -1.90 -10.44
N LEU A 65 -11.71 -0.61 -10.24
CA LEU A 65 -12.94 -0.11 -9.65
C LEU A 65 -13.96 0.27 -10.76
N ALA A 66 -15.21 -0.08 -10.53
CA ALA A 66 -16.34 0.38 -11.32
C ALA A 66 -17.00 1.61 -10.66
N ASP A 67 -17.75 2.38 -11.44
CA ASP A 67 -18.42 3.60 -10.96
C ASP A 67 -19.44 3.34 -9.84
N ASP A 68 -20.00 2.14 -9.77
CA ASP A 68 -20.93 1.71 -8.73
C ASP A 68 -20.24 1.19 -7.46
N GLY A 69 -18.91 1.20 -7.41
CA GLY A 69 -18.10 0.77 -6.27
C GLY A 69 -17.81 -0.72 -6.21
N ARG A 70 -18.20 -1.49 -7.22
CA ARG A 70 -17.73 -2.86 -7.41
C ARG A 70 -16.27 -2.88 -7.86
N PHE A 71 -15.62 -3.99 -7.66
CA PHE A 71 -14.23 -4.16 -8.06
C PHE A 71 -13.97 -5.56 -8.64
N ASP A 72 -13.09 -5.62 -9.63
CA ASP A 72 -12.66 -6.85 -10.29
C ASP A 72 -11.14 -6.95 -10.27
N ALA A 73 -10.60 -8.18 -10.19
CA ALA A 73 -9.15 -8.38 -10.25
C ALA A 73 -8.60 -7.88 -11.59
N ASN A 74 -7.46 -7.20 -11.56
CA ASN A 74 -6.77 -6.74 -12.76
C ASN A 74 -6.09 -7.91 -13.50
N VAL A 75 -5.53 -7.62 -14.67
CA VAL A 75 -4.64 -8.54 -15.41
C VAL A 75 -3.34 -7.77 -15.75
N PRO A 76 -2.21 -8.12 -15.09
CA PRO A 76 -2.04 -9.14 -14.04
C PRO A 76 -2.74 -8.75 -12.74
N GLU A 77 -3.20 -9.75 -11.97
CA GLU A 77 -3.99 -9.53 -10.74
C GLU A 77 -3.16 -9.08 -9.54
N GLN A 78 -1.84 -9.24 -9.62
CA GLN A 78 -0.91 -8.88 -8.53
C GLN A 78 0.50 -8.62 -9.05
N VAL A 79 1.28 -7.93 -8.22
CA VAL A 79 2.73 -7.87 -8.30
C VAL A 79 3.32 -8.51 -7.05
N SER A 80 4.31 -9.39 -7.22
CA SER A 80 5.03 -10.00 -6.10
C SER A 80 6.10 -9.05 -5.58
N VAL A 81 6.29 -9.04 -4.26
CA VAL A 81 7.43 -8.42 -3.60
C VAL A 81 8.45 -9.50 -3.20
N ARG A 82 9.54 -9.11 -2.55
CA ARG A 82 10.54 -10.07 -2.08
C ARG A 82 9.90 -11.09 -1.12
N PRO A 83 10.15 -12.41 -1.29
CA PRO A 83 9.63 -13.43 -0.39
C PRO A 83 10.01 -13.17 1.07
N GLY A 84 9.04 -13.24 1.97
CA GLY A 84 9.21 -13.01 3.40
C GLY A 84 9.26 -11.53 3.81
N SER A 85 9.06 -10.57 2.90
CA SER A 85 9.05 -9.14 3.23
C SER A 85 7.74 -8.67 3.88
N GLY A 86 6.61 -9.25 3.49
CA GLY A 86 5.29 -8.98 4.08
C GLY A 86 4.77 -7.56 3.82
N PRO A 87 4.28 -7.24 2.61
CA PRO A 87 3.76 -5.92 2.28
C PRO A 87 2.54 -5.59 3.17
N ARG A 88 2.56 -4.39 3.76
CA ARG A 88 1.61 -4.02 4.82
C ARG A 88 0.79 -2.78 4.49
N HIS A 89 1.45 -1.64 4.38
CA HIS A 89 0.84 -0.36 4.00
C HIS A 89 1.49 0.17 2.74
N LEU A 90 0.72 0.93 1.97
CA LEU A 90 1.24 1.62 0.80
C LEU A 90 0.62 3.01 0.67
N VAL A 91 1.33 3.90 -0.01
CA VAL A 91 0.86 5.25 -0.33
C VAL A 91 1.17 5.55 -1.79
N PHE A 92 0.25 6.23 -2.46
CA PHE A 92 0.52 6.85 -3.76
C PHE A 92 1.26 8.18 -3.56
N SER A 93 2.16 8.52 -4.50
CA SER A 93 2.67 9.87 -4.62
C SER A 93 1.53 10.84 -4.95
N PRO A 94 1.64 12.14 -4.59
CA PRO A 94 0.58 13.13 -4.86
C PRO A 94 0.22 13.26 -6.35
N ASP A 95 1.16 12.99 -7.24
CA ASP A 95 0.97 13.00 -8.70
C ASP A 95 0.46 11.67 -9.27
N ASN A 96 0.18 10.69 -8.41
CA ASN A 96 -0.35 9.37 -8.76
C ASN A 96 0.55 8.53 -9.70
N ARG A 97 1.85 8.86 -9.82
CA ARG A 97 2.78 8.13 -10.70
C ARG A 97 3.58 7.06 -9.98
N HIS A 98 3.69 7.15 -8.66
CA HIS A 98 4.51 6.25 -7.86
C HIS A 98 3.72 5.67 -6.69
N VAL A 99 4.10 4.47 -6.28
CA VAL A 99 3.60 3.81 -5.08
C VAL A 99 4.78 3.41 -4.21
N HIS A 100 4.74 3.81 -2.94
CA HIS A 100 5.67 3.32 -1.93
C HIS A 100 4.96 2.29 -1.05
N CYS A 101 5.54 1.10 -0.92
CA CYS A 101 5.00 0.01 -0.12
C CYS A 101 5.94 -0.34 1.03
N LEU A 102 5.43 -0.26 2.25
CA LEU A 102 6.14 -0.67 3.46
C LEU A 102 5.96 -2.16 3.70
N ASN A 103 7.07 -2.86 3.86
CA ASN A 103 7.12 -4.27 4.18
C ASN A 103 7.33 -4.47 5.69
N GLU A 104 6.38 -5.14 6.36
CA GLU A 104 6.35 -5.28 7.82
C GLU A 104 7.51 -6.12 8.36
N LEU A 105 7.84 -7.23 7.67
CA LEU A 105 8.64 -8.30 8.25
C LEU A 105 10.14 -8.09 8.11
N ASP A 106 10.57 -7.25 7.15
CA ASP A 106 11.99 -6.97 6.90
C ASP A 106 12.35 -5.48 6.98
N GLY A 107 11.35 -4.60 7.18
CA GLY A 107 11.56 -3.16 7.31
C GLY A 107 12.06 -2.49 6.03
N SER A 108 11.75 -3.07 4.88
CA SER A 108 12.03 -2.44 3.59
C SER A 108 10.86 -1.57 3.12
N ILE A 109 11.17 -0.60 2.26
CA ILE A 109 10.21 0.19 1.50
C ILE A 109 10.51 -0.03 0.03
N ASP A 110 9.52 -0.52 -0.70
CA ASP A 110 9.60 -0.72 -2.14
C ASP A 110 8.94 0.45 -2.88
N LEU A 111 9.63 1.01 -3.85
CA LEU A 111 9.11 2.01 -4.79
C LEU A 111 8.71 1.32 -6.08
N PHE A 112 7.50 1.58 -6.54
CA PHE A 112 6.99 1.15 -7.83
C PHE A 112 6.61 2.35 -8.70
N ASP A 113 6.90 2.30 -10.00
CA ASP A 113 6.15 3.09 -10.97
C ASP A 113 4.75 2.53 -11.09
N PHE A 114 3.77 3.41 -11.14
CA PHE A 114 2.36 3.06 -11.33
C PHE A 114 1.87 3.55 -12.69
N ASP A 115 1.44 2.63 -13.55
CA ASP A 115 0.74 2.97 -14.78
C ASP A 115 -0.77 3.01 -14.54
N GLY A 116 -1.31 4.20 -14.31
CA GLY A 116 -2.73 4.41 -14.10
C GLY A 116 -3.62 4.13 -15.33
N THR A 117 -3.03 3.79 -16.51
CA THR A 117 -3.80 3.39 -17.69
C THR A 117 -4.30 1.96 -17.57
N ASN A 118 -3.46 1.07 -17.07
CA ASN A 118 -3.71 -0.37 -17.01
C ASN A 118 -3.59 -0.96 -15.59
N GLY A 119 -3.28 -0.12 -14.57
CA GLY A 119 -3.17 -0.54 -13.18
C GLY A 119 -1.94 -1.40 -12.88
N THR A 120 -0.83 -1.24 -13.62
CA THR A 120 0.36 -2.05 -13.41
C THR A 120 1.38 -1.36 -12.53
N LEU A 121 2.16 -2.17 -11.79
CA LEU A 121 3.24 -1.73 -10.91
C LEU A 121 4.57 -2.30 -11.42
N THR A 122 5.60 -1.44 -11.50
CA THR A 122 6.96 -1.84 -11.87
C THR A 122 7.92 -1.44 -10.77
N LEU A 123 8.57 -2.40 -10.11
CA LEU A 123 9.54 -2.15 -9.04
C LEU A 123 10.74 -1.34 -9.57
N ARG A 124 11.11 -0.27 -8.86
CA ARG A 124 12.23 0.62 -9.17
C ARG A 124 13.32 0.63 -8.13
N GLN A 125 12.93 0.58 -6.85
CA GLN A 125 13.86 0.68 -5.74
C GLN A 125 13.35 -0.15 -4.56
N SER A 126 14.26 -0.66 -3.74
CA SER A 126 13.97 -1.19 -2.42
C SER A 126 15.02 -0.66 -1.45
N VAL A 127 14.59 0.00 -0.37
CA VAL A 127 15.48 0.58 0.64
C VAL A 127 15.10 0.08 2.03
N SER A 128 16.07 -0.01 2.93
CA SER A 128 15.79 -0.32 4.33
C SER A 128 15.48 0.96 5.10
N MET A 129 14.43 0.91 5.95
CA MET A 129 14.14 1.95 6.92
C MET A 129 14.80 1.70 8.29
N MET A 130 15.49 0.58 8.44
CA MET A 130 16.02 0.19 9.73
C MET A 130 17.26 0.99 10.10
N PRO A 131 17.43 1.38 11.38
CA PRO A 131 18.63 2.08 11.85
C PRO A 131 19.89 1.23 11.66
N HIS A 132 21.01 1.89 11.38
CA HIS A 132 22.29 1.20 11.31
C HIS A 132 22.58 0.44 12.62
N GLY A 133 22.98 -0.82 12.49
CA GLY A 133 23.26 -1.68 13.64
C GLY A 133 22.05 -2.32 14.32
N PHE A 134 20.85 -2.12 13.81
CA PHE A 134 19.67 -2.84 14.32
C PHE A 134 19.78 -4.34 14.00
N ASN A 135 19.81 -5.17 15.05
CA ASN A 135 19.98 -6.62 14.94
C ASN A 135 18.69 -7.41 15.26
N GLY A 136 17.58 -6.71 15.47
CA GLY A 136 16.28 -7.32 15.74
C GLY A 136 15.54 -7.73 14.46
N LYS A 137 14.40 -8.39 14.65
CA LYS A 137 13.45 -8.59 13.55
C LYS A 137 12.58 -7.35 13.41
N PRO A 138 12.53 -6.69 12.26
CA PRO A 138 11.65 -5.54 12.04
C PRO A 138 10.18 -5.87 12.34
N TRP A 139 9.43 -4.85 12.69
CA TRP A 139 7.98 -4.89 12.82
C TRP A 139 7.41 -3.54 12.36
N ALA A 140 7.65 -3.25 11.08
CA ALA A 140 7.28 -1.97 10.49
C ALA A 140 5.76 -1.75 10.54
N ALA A 141 5.32 -0.50 10.66
CA ALA A 141 3.95 -0.21 10.99
C ALA A 141 3.26 0.76 10.02
N GLU A 142 3.69 2.00 9.96
CA GLU A 142 2.98 3.04 9.20
C GLU A 142 3.90 3.69 8.17
N LEU A 143 3.27 4.15 7.09
CA LEU A 143 3.93 4.85 5.99
C LEU A 143 3.10 6.07 5.61
N ARG A 144 3.72 7.25 5.52
CA ARG A 144 3.07 8.49 5.11
C ARG A 144 3.97 9.32 4.21
N VAL A 145 3.40 9.92 3.19
CA VAL A 145 4.06 10.92 2.34
C VAL A 145 3.50 12.31 2.66
N THR A 146 4.33 13.34 2.59
CA THR A 146 3.87 14.73 2.76
C THR A 146 2.97 15.15 1.59
N PRO A 147 2.04 16.12 1.81
CA PRO A 147 1.14 16.59 0.75
C PRO A 147 1.85 17.14 -0.49
N ASP A 148 3.05 17.68 -0.32
CA ASP A 148 3.90 18.18 -1.42
C ASP A 148 4.74 17.07 -2.07
N GLY A 149 4.71 15.84 -1.51
CA GLY A 149 5.50 14.71 -2.00
C GLY A 149 6.98 14.75 -1.67
N GLY A 150 7.45 15.73 -0.90
CA GLY A 150 8.89 15.95 -0.67
C GLY A 150 9.52 14.98 0.36
N PHE A 151 8.71 14.45 1.28
CA PHE A 151 9.20 13.55 2.32
C PHE A 151 8.27 12.36 2.53
N LEU A 152 8.89 11.24 2.93
CA LEU A 152 8.19 10.03 3.33
C LEU A 152 8.63 9.63 4.74
N PHE A 153 7.67 9.29 5.58
CA PHE A 153 7.86 8.86 6.96
C PHE A 153 7.46 7.41 7.12
N ALA A 154 8.29 6.62 7.80
CA ALA A 154 8.00 5.22 8.08
C ALA A 154 8.34 4.90 9.54
N THR A 155 7.48 4.12 10.21
CA THR A 155 7.67 3.74 11.61
C THR A 155 7.92 2.25 11.78
N ASP A 156 8.77 1.89 12.74
CA ASP A 156 8.98 0.51 13.17
C ASP A 156 8.76 0.36 14.67
N ARG A 157 7.91 -0.62 15.04
CA ARG A 157 7.51 -0.86 16.43
C ARG A 157 8.57 -1.56 17.28
N ARG A 158 9.47 -2.29 16.63
CA ARG A 158 10.48 -3.08 17.33
C ARG A 158 11.75 -2.26 17.65
N SER A 159 12.18 -1.45 16.71
CA SER A 159 13.27 -0.49 16.91
C SER A 159 12.82 0.80 17.61
N SER A 160 11.50 1.05 17.69
CA SER A 160 10.90 2.30 18.19
C SER A 160 11.43 3.53 17.46
N THR A 161 11.56 3.43 16.12
CA THR A 161 12.10 4.50 15.27
C THR A 161 11.06 5.04 14.31
N LEU A 162 11.26 6.30 13.94
CA LEU A 162 10.65 6.98 12.82
C LEU A 162 11.76 7.29 11.80
N ALA A 163 11.76 6.60 10.68
CA ALA A 163 12.65 6.90 9.56
C ALA A 163 12.06 7.99 8.67
N VAL A 164 12.88 8.93 8.25
CA VAL A 164 12.51 10.03 7.34
C VAL A 164 13.33 9.89 6.07
N PHE A 165 12.65 9.91 4.93
CA PHE A 165 13.27 9.89 3.60
C PHE A 165 12.92 11.16 2.85
N SER A 166 13.89 11.73 2.12
CA SER A 166 13.59 12.65 1.04
C SER A 166 13.12 11.86 -0.18
N VAL A 167 12.17 12.42 -0.92
CA VAL A 167 11.60 11.82 -2.12
C VAL A 167 12.01 12.65 -3.32
N ASP A 168 12.64 12.05 -4.31
CA ASP A 168 12.94 12.70 -5.59
C ASP A 168 11.65 12.97 -6.36
N ALA A 169 11.36 14.24 -6.65
CA ALA A 169 10.13 14.67 -7.29
C ALA A 169 9.97 14.17 -8.74
N GLN A 170 11.05 13.75 -9.42
CA GLN A 170 11.01 13.31 -10.80
C GLN A 170 10.74 11.82 -10.93
N ASN A 171 11.32 11.00 -10.04
CA ASN A 171 11.32 9.55 -10.17
C ASN A 171 10.86 8.80 -8.91
N GLY A 172 10.44 9.52 -7.85
CA GLY A 172 9.93 8.94 -6.60
C GLY A 172 10.98 8.26 -5.73
N GLN A 173 12.27 8.27 -6.10
CA GLN A 173 13.32 7.58 -5.35
C GLN A 173 13.49 8.14 -3.95
N LEU A 174 13.76 7.23 -3.02
CA LEU A 174 13.95 7.50 -1.61
C LEU A 174 15.43 7.60 -1.25
N ALA A 175 15.81 8.67 -0.54
CA ALA A 175 17.10 8.77 0.13
C ALA A 175 16.87 8.99 1.62
N LEU A 176 17.49 8.15 2.47
CA LEU A 176 17.34 8.27 3.92
C LEU A 176 17.88 9.62 4.40
N PHE A 177 17.02 10.41 5.02
CA PHE A 177 17.36 11.70 5.61
C PHE A 177 17.81 11.56 7.07
N GLY A 178 17.14 10.64 7.83
CA GLY A 178 17.49 10.38 9.24
C GLY A 178 16.46 9.49 9.95
N HIS A 179 16.70 9.30 11.24
CA HIS A 179 15.83 8.58 12.16
C HIS A 179 15.52 9.45 13.39
#